data_ba30f64741e4032cda8497258e5dca1e
#
_entry.id   ba30f64741e4032cda8497258e5dca1e
#
_cell.length_a   1.000
_cell.length_b   1.000
_cell.length_c   1.000
_cell.angle_alpha   90.00
_cell.angle_beta   90.00
_cell.angle_gamma   90.00
#
_symmetry.space_group_name_H-M   'P 1'
#
loop_
_entity.id
_entity.type
_entity.pdbx_description
1 polymer ?
#
loop_
_entity_poly.entity_id
_entity_poly.type
_entity_poly.pdbx_seq_one_letter_code
_entity_poly.pdbx_strand_id
1 'polypeptide(L)'
;MNACASGKIPGQVAIVLCDVANALILERARKHGVRTEFIGPSRLTTKLEPELEERAVALLLDAGVRLVALSGYMRVVKTPMLHAFAGRMMNVHPSLLPAFPGLRAWEQALTHGVRVTGCTVHFVDEGVDDGPIVLQQPVPVFPGDTPASLHQRIQLAEHQLYPEAIRLFAEGKLKIVGRTVKVLE
;
A
#
# COMPACT_ATOMS: atom_id res chain seq x y z
N MET A 1 9.10 -4.21 -6.79
CA MET A 1 10.45 -4.60 -7.24
C MET A 1 10.44 -5.12 -8.68
N ASN A 2 9.76 -6.23 -9.01
CA ASN A 2 9.74 -6.77 -10.39
C ASN A 2 9.33 -5.75 -11.47
N ALA A 3 8.32 -4.92 -11.22
CA ALA A 3 7.86 -3.92 -12.18
C ALA A 3 8.90 -2.80 -12.43
N CYS A 4 9.71 -2.44 -11.44
CA CYS A 4 10.84 -1.52 -11.62
C CYS A 4 11.97 -2.22 -12.39
N ALA A 5 12.32 -3.45 -12.01
CA ALA A 5 13.38 -4.22 -12.68
C ALA A 5 13.08 -4.49 -14.18
N SER A 6 11.79 -4.65 -14.53
CA SER A 6 11.35 -4.84 -15.92
C SER A 6 11.15 -3.53 -16.71
N GLY A 7 11.37 -2.37 -16.10
CA GLY A 7 11.17 -1.07 -16.75
C GLY A 7 9.68 -0.63 -16.86
N LYS A 8 8.74 -1.39 -16.32
CA LYS A 8 7.32 -0.99 -16.30
C LYS A 8 7.06 0.25 -15.47
N ILE A 9 7.84 0.46 -14.41
CA ILE A 9 7.81 1.67 -13.58
C ILE A 9 9.12 2.43 -13.82
N PRO A 10 9.08 3.69 -14.26
CA PRO A 10 10.29 4.52 -14.44
C PRO A 10 10.83 4.96 -13.08
N GLY A 11 11.52 4.06 -12.40
CA GLY A 11 12.06 4.28 -11.06
C GLY A 11 12.65 3.02 -10.46
N GLN A 12 13.19 3.15 -9.27
CA GLN A 12 13.78 2.04 -8.53
C GLN A 12 13.27 1.99 -7.10
N VAL A 13 13.29 0.83 -6.49
CA VAL A 13 13.06 0.69 -5.05
C VAL A 13 14.36 1.02 -4.33
N ALA A 14 14.41 2.17 -3.65
CA ALA A 14 15.60 2.65 -2.96
C ALA A 14 15.87 1.90 -1.66
N ILE A 15 14.83 1.58 -0.91
CA ILE A 15 14.93 0.91 0.39
C ILE A 15 13.62 0.15 0.69
N VAL A 16 13.72 -0.93 1.44
CA VAL A 16 12.59 -1.63 2.05
C VAL A 16 12.73 -1.59 3.56
N LEU A 17 11.74 -1.02 4.22
CA LEU A 17 11.62 -1.03 5.68
C LEU A 17 10.60 -2.09 6.11
N CYS A 18 10.89 -2.77 7.23
CA CYS A 18 9.95 -3.71 7.82
C CYS A 18 10.12 -3.76 9.34
N ASP A 19 9.02 -3.85 10.06
CA ASP A 19 8.96 -3.98 11.51
C ASP A 19 8.87 -5.44 11.98
N VAL A 20 8.93 -6.38 11.05
CA VAL A 20 8.96 -7.82 11.30
C VAL A 20 10.30 -8.38 10.80
N ALA A 21 11.14 -8.86 11.73
CA ALA A 21 12.53 -9.24 11.42
C ALA A 21 12.67 -10.32 10.35
N ASN A 22 11.77 -11.30 10.32
CA ASN A 22 11.82 -12.45 9.43
C ASN A 22 10.78 -12.35 8.30
N ALA A 23 10.33 -11.15 7.96
CA ALA A 23 9.37 -10.96 6.89
C ALA A 23 9.96 -11.31 5.52
N LEU A 24 9.22 -12.07 4.72
CA LEU A 24 9.63 -12.48 3.37
C LEU A 24 9.99 -11.30 2.45
N ILE A 25 9.44 -10.12 2.71
CA ILE A 25 9.75 -8.91 1.94
C ILE A 25 11.22 -8.52 2.04
N LEU A 26 11.84 -8.68 3.22
CA LEU A 26 13.26 -8.38 3.42
C LEU A 26 14.16 -9.33 2.61
N GLU A 27 13.82 -10.62 2.60
CA GLU A 27 14.54 -11.60 1.79
C GLU A 27 14.40 -11.31 0.29
N ARG A 28 13.16 -11.03 -0.16
CA ARG A 28 12.89 -10.67 -1.56
C ARG A 28 13.64 -9.42 -1.98
N ALA A 29 13.69 -8.40 -1.13
CA ALA A 29 14.41 -7.16 -1.41
C ALA A 29 15.93 -7.40 -1.55
N ARG A 30 16.52 -8.20 -0.66
CA ARG A 30 17.94 -8.58 -0.74
C ARG A 30 18.26 -9.33 -2.04
N LYS A 31 17.38 -10.25 -2.48
CA LYS A 31 17.55 -10.95 -3.78
C LYS A 31 17.50 -9.99 -4.97
N HIS A 32 16.86 -8.84 -4.84
CA HIS A 32 16.87 -7.77 -5.85
C HIS A 32 17.98 -6.73 -5.66
N GLY A 33 18.91 -6.93 -4.72
CA GLY A 33 19.96 -5.96 -4.41
C GLY A 33 19.44 -4.67 -3.77
N VAL A 34 18.23 -4.67 -3.21
CA VAL A 34 17.62 -3.49 -2.58
C VAL A 34 18.04 -3.40 -1.12
N ARG A 35 18.45 -2.21 -0.69
CA ARG A 35 18.74 -1.92 0.73
C ARG A 35 17.53 -2.28 1.60
N THR A 36 17.80 -2.97 2.71
CA THR A 36 16.75 -3.38 3.66
C THR A 36 17.11 -2.93 5.06
N GLU A 37 16.12 -2.43 5.81
CA GLU A 37 16.29 -2.05 7.20
C GLU A 37 15.15 -2.64 8.05
N PHE A 38 15.53 -3.21 9.18
CA PHE A 38 14.58 -3.61 10.22
C PHE A 38 14.35 -2.44 11.18
N ILE A 39 13.11 -1.98 11.29
CA ILE A 39 12.71 -0.82 12.10
C ILE A 39 11.99 -1.20 13.40
N GLY A 40 12.07 -2.46 13.81
CA GLY A 40 11.49 -2.96 15.06
C GLY A 40 12.54 -3.38 16.08
N PRO A 41 12.14 -4.14 17.13
CA PRO A 41 10.73 -4.52 17.37
C PRO A 41 9.89 -3.37 17.90
N SER A 42 8.62 -3.31 17.48
CA SER A 42 7.64 -2.40 18.08
C SER A 42 6.87 -3.14 19.19
N ARG A 43 6.71 -2.48 20.33
CA ARG A 43 5.89 -2.97 21.47
C ARG A 43 4.40 -2.69 21.26
N LEU A 44 4.06 -1.70 20.42
CA LEU A 44 2.70 -1.35 20.08
C LEU A 44 2.23 -2.23 18.93
N THR A 45 0.97 -2.65 18.94
CA THR A 45 0.40 -3.54 17.91
C THR A 45 -0.22 -2.76 16.74
N THR A 46 -0.81 -1.60 17.03
CA THR A 46 -1.60 -0.82 16.05
C THR A 46 -0.84 0.33 15.40
N LYS A 47 0.31 0.71 15.91
CA LYS A 47 1.17 1.79 15.39
C LYS A 47 2.62 1.52 15.76
N LEU A 48 3.57 2.24 15.18
CA LEU A 48 4.94 2.29 15.68
C LEU A 48 5.04 3.22 16.89
N GLU A 49 6.04 3.02 17.72
CA GLU A 49 6.48 4.03 18.68
C GLU A 49 6.96 5.27 17.93
N PRO A 50 6.82 6.48 18.51
CA PRO A 50 7.24 7.71 17.85
C PRO A 50 8.70 7.67 17.36
N GLU A 51 9.60 7.15 18.17
CA GLU A 51 11.04 7.06 17.86
C GLU A 51 11.33 6.13 16.68
N LEU A 52 10.58 5.02 16.56
CA LEU A 52 10.70 4.09 15.43
C LEU A 52 10.12 4.71 14.15
N GLU A 53 9.03 5.46 14.26
CA GLU A 53 8.44 6.14 13.12
C GLU A 53 9.35 7.29 12.61
N GLU A 54 9.92 8.08 13.51
CA GLU A 54 10.92 9.11 13.19
C GLU A 54 12.17 8.50 12.53
N ARG A 55 12.67 7.38 13.05
CA ARG A 55 13.74 6.62 12.42
C ARG A 55 13.38 6.14 11.02
N ALA A 56 12.16 5.64 10.83
CA ALA A 56 11.68 5.22 9.50
C ALA A 56 11.68 6.42 8.53
N VAL A 57 11.17 7.58 8.96
CA VAL A 57 11.19 8.82 8.17
C VAL A 57 12.61 9.21 7.78
N ALA A 58 13.54 9.22 8.75
CA ALA A 58 14.93 9.57 8.49
C ALA A 58 15.59 8.65 7.46
N LEU A 59 15.37 7.33 7.55
CA LEU A 59 15.89 6.34 6.62
C LEU A 59 15.31 6.51 5.20
N LEU A 60 14.03 6.83 5.09
CA LEU A 60 13.37 7.06 3.81
C LEU A 60 13.88 8.36 3.14
N LEU A 61 14.06 9.42 3.91
CA LEU A 61 14.60 10.69 3.41
C LEU A 61 16.07 10.55 3.00
N ASP A 62 16.89 9.88 3.80
CA ASP A 62 18.31 9.58 3.49
C ASP A 62 18.44 8.77 2.19
N ALA A 63 17.54 7.84 1.96
CA ALA A 63 17.48 7.05 0.72
C ALA A 63 16.89 7.81 -0.48
N GLY A 64 16.53 9.09 -0.34
CA GLY A 64 15.96 9.91 -1.41
C GLY A 64 14.59 9.44 -1.89
N VAL A 65 13.78 8.81 -1.01
CA VAL A 65 12.47 8.26 -1.37
C VAL A 65 11.50 9.37 -1.76
N ARG A 66 10.90 9.25 -2.93
CA ARG A 66 9.88 10.16 -3.45
C ARG A 66 8.47 9.66 -3.21
N LEU A 67 8.25 8.36 -3.19
CA LEU A 67 6.97 7.70 -2.91
C LEU A 67 7.18 6.58 -1.89
N VAL A 68 6.35 6.54 -0.87
CA VAL A 68 6.23 5.41 0.06
C VAL A 68 5.09 4.52 -0.40
N ALA A 69 5.38 3.27 -0.70
CA ALA A 69 4.38 2.26 -1.06
C ALA A 69 4.17 1.29 0.10
N LEU A 70 3.03 1.37 0.77
CA LEU A 70 2.65 0.45 1.83
C LEU A 70 2.19 -0.88 1.20
N SER A 71 2.71 -1.99 1.67
CA SER A 71 2.38 -3.33 1.16
C SER A 71 2.25 -4.30 2.33
N GLY A 72 1.02 -4.65 2.69
CA GLY A 72 0.75 -5.47 3.87
C GLY A 72 1.19 -4.82 5.18
N TYR A 73 1.24 -3.51 5.23
CA TYR A 73 1.54 -2.76 6.44
C TYR A 73 0.29 -2.65 7.30
N MET A 74 0.29 -3.33 8.45
CA MET A 74 -0.90 -3.51 9.29
C MET A 74 -1.01 -2.49 10.43
N ARG A 75 -0.21 -1.43 10.41
CA ARG A 75 -0.22 -0.39 11.44
C ARG A 75 -0.76 0.92 10.89
N VAL A 76 -1.33 1.72 11.76
CA VAL A 76 -1.77 3.08 11.43
C VAL A 76 -0.54 4.00 11.37
N VAL A 77 -0.33 4.63 10.24
CA VAL A 77 0.70 5.65 10.05
C VAL A 77 0.33 6.91 10.85
N LYS A 78 1.30 7.57 11.45
CA LYS A 78 1.10 8.75 12.30
C LYS A 78 1.76 10.01 11.72
N THR A 79 1.59 11.09 12.44
CA THR A 79 1.97 12.47 12.01
C THR A 79 3.38 12.60 11.44
N PRO A 80 4.46 12.04 12.02
CA PRO A 80 5.79 12.20 11.43
C PRO A 80 5.89 11.72 9.99
N MET A 81 5.36 10.53 9.72
CA MET A 81 5.38 9.93 8.38
C MET A 81 4.41 10.64 7.43
N LEU A 82 3.19 10.94 7.90
CA LEU A 82 2.16 11.64 7.11
C LEU A 82 2.65 13.02 6.66
N HIS A 83 3.30 13.78 7.54
CA HIS A 83 3.85 15.10 7.20
C HIS A 83 5.03 15.00 6.23
N ALA A 84 5.99 14.10 6.49
CA ALA A 84 7.17 13.95 5.65
C ALA A 84 6.83 13.52 4.22
N PHE A 85 5.75 12.73 4.06
CA PHE A 85 5.34 12.15 2.78
C PHE A 85 3.90 12.50 2.38
N ALA A 86 3.42 13.69 2.75
CA ALA A 86 2.10 14.19 2.37
C ALA A 86 1.91 14.12 0.84
N GLY A 87 0.84 13.47 0.38
CA GLY A 87 0.56 13.23 -1.04
C GLY A 87 1.58 12.35 -1.76
N ARG A 88 2.46 11.67 -1.03
CA ARG A 88 3.52 10.79 -1.55
C ARG A 88 3.58 9.46 -0.82
N MET A 89 2.46 9.00 -0.31
CA MET A 89 2.31 7.70 0.31
C MET A 89 1.06 7.03 -0.23
N MET A 90 1.19 5.80 -0.71
CA MET A 90 0.09 5.01 -1.25
C MET A 90 -0.07 3.72 -0.48
N ASN A 91 -1.32 3.26 -0.40
CA ASN A 91 -1.70 1.94 0.09
C ASN A 91 -2.60 1.24 -0.93
N VAL A 92 -2.60 -0.09 -0.91
CA VAL A 92 -3.59 -0.91 -1.59
C VAL A 92 -4.46 -1.60 -0.54
N HIS A 93 -5.78 -1.42 -0.68
CA HIS A 93 -6.78 -1.96 0.24
C HIS A 93 -7.67 -2.98 -0.49
N PRO A 94 -7.95 -4.16 0.10
CA PRO A 94 -8.65 -5.27 -0.57
C PRO A 94 -10.18 -5.12 -0.55
N SER A 95 -10.68 -3.92 -0.87
CA SER A 95 -12.10 -3.66 -1.14
C SER A 95 -12.28 -2.50 -2.11
N LEU A 96 -13.51 -2.27 -2.57
CA LEU A 96 -13.88 -1.05 -3.28
C LEU A 96 -14.25 0.04 -2.26
N LEU A 97 -13.26 0.79 -1.77
CA LEU A 97 -13.50 1.89 -0.84
C LEU A 97 -14.54 2.88 -1.41
N PRO A 98 -15.41 3.44 -0.56
CA PRO A 98 -15.41 3.42 0.90
C PRO A 98 -16.04 2.18 1.56
N ALA A 99 -16.40 1.14 0.78
CA ALA A 99 -16.94 -0.08 1.35
C ALA A 99 -15.84 -0.90 2.04
N PHE A 100 -16.18 -1.48 3.20
CA PHE A 100 -15.34 -2.44 3.96
C PHE A 100 -13.93 -1.90 4.30
N PRO A 101 -13.79 -0.75 4.98
CA PRO A 101 -12.50 -0.28 5.46
C PRO A 101 -11.94 -1.17 6.59
N GLY A 102 -10.65 -1.05 6.87
CA GLY A 102 -9.99 -1.74 7.96
C GLY A 102 -9.63 -3.20 7.64
N LEU A 103 -9.55 -4.01 8.68
CA LEU A 103 -9.00 -5.36 8.58
C LEU A 103 -9.97 -6.35 7.92
N ARG A 104 -9.41 -7.31 7.18
CA ARG A 104 -10.14 -8.45 6.59
C ARG A 104 -11.33 -8.04 5.72
N ALA A 105 -11.16 -7.04 4.88
CA ALA A 105 -12.22 -6.51 4.03
C ALA A 105 -12.91 -7.58 3.17
N TRP A 106 -12.19 -8.62 2.73
CA TRP A 106 -12.76 -9.77 2.00
C TRP A 106 -13.71 -10.61 2.85
N GLU A 107 -13.45 -10.76 4.16
CA GLU A 107 -14.36 -11.45 5.09
C GLU A 107 -15.61 -10.61 5.34
N GLN A 108 -15.45 -9.29 5.48
CA GLN A 108 -16.58 -8.37 5.58
C GLN A 108 -17.46 -8.45 4.33
N ALA A 109 -16.87 -8.43 3.13
CA ALA A 109 -17.59 -8.56 1.86
C ALA A 109 -18.42 -9.85 1.77
N LEU A 110 -17.83 -10.99 2.15
CA LEU A 110 -18.54 -12.29 2.21
C LEU A 110 -19.69 -12.27 3.22
N THR A 111 -19.44 -11.76 4.42
CA THR A 111 -20.46 -11.67 5.49
C THR A 111 -21.65 -10.82 5.08
N HIS A 112 -21.42 -9.71 4.35
CA HIS A 112 -22.47 -8.86 3.82
C HIS A 112 -23.17 -9.42 2.59
N GLY A 113 -22.66 -10.51 2.00
CA GLY A 113 -23.26 -11.18 0.85
C GLY A 113 -23.23 -10.36 -0.44
N VAL A 114 -22.23 -9.46 -0.60
CA VAL A 114 -22.09 -8.68 -1.82
C VAL A 114 -21.75 -9.56 -3.02
N ARG A 115 -22.10 -9.12 -4.22
CA ARG A 115 -21.79 -9.82 -5.48
C ARG A 115 -20.53 -9.32 -6.15
N VAL A 116 -20.06 -8.12 -5.75
CA VAL A 116 -18.85 -7.49 -6.26
C VAL A 116 -18.12 -6.85 -5.09
N THR A 117 -16.82 -7.07 -5.03
CA THR A 117 -15.87 -6.34 -4.20
C THR A 117 -14.69 -5.92 -5.07
N GLY A 118 -13.50 -5.77 -4.55
CA GLY A 118 -12.34 -5.42 -5.38
C GLY A 118 -11.13 -4.99 -4.57
N CYS A 119 -10.31 -4.17 -5.19
CA CYS A 119 -9.23 -3.49 -4.50
C CYS A 119 -9.17 -2.00 -4.88
N THR A 120 -8.63 -1.21 -3.98
CA THR A 120 -8.47 0.24 -4.12
C THR A 120 -7.03 0.62 -3.84
N VAL A 121 -6.40 1.35 -4.75
CA VAL A 121 -5.16 2.09 -4.46
C VAL A 121 -5.55 3.52 -4.12
N HIS A 122 -5.10 4.01 -2.98
CA HIS A 122 -5.38 5.37 -2.50
C HIS A 122 -4.13 6.01 -1.91
N PHE A 123 -4.11 7.33 -1.86
CA PHE A 123 -3.14 8.04 -1.04
C PHE A 123 -3.49 7.87 0.44
N VAL A 124 -2.47 7.81 1.28
CA VAL A 124 -2.64 7.70 2.72
C VAL A 124 -2.72 9.09 3.33
N ASP A 125 -3.71 9.30 4.18
CA ASP A 125 -3.93 10.50 4.98
C ASP A 125 -4.15 10.16 6.47
N GLU A 126 -4.72 11.07 7.25
CA GLU A 126 -4.94 10.89 8.69
C GLU A 126 -6.02 9.83 9.00
N GLY A 127 -6.94 9.59 8.06
CA GLY A 127 -8.01 8.60 8.18
C GLY A 127 -7.51 7.17 7.89
N VAL A 128 -8.24 6.18 8.39
CA VAL A 128 -8.00 4.79 8.04
C VAL A 128 -8.74 4.48 6.74
N ASP A 129 -7.99 4.16 5.69
CA ASP A 129 -8.50 3.84 4.36
C ASP A 129 -9.45 4.91 3.77
N ASP A 130 -9.23 6.18 4.13
CA ASP A 130 -10.12 7.30 3.76
C ASP A 130 -9.50 8.29 2.76
N GLY A 131 -8.23 8.15 2.43
CA GLY A 131 -7.51 9.08 1.56
C GLY A 131 -7.96 9.05 0.08
N PRO A 132 -7.51 10.02 -0.73
CA PRO A 132 -7.92 10.16 -2.13
C PRO A 132 -7.62 8.91 -2.96
N ILE A 133 -8.65 8.40 -3.65
CA ILE A 133 -8.57 7.17 -4.46
C ILE A 133 -7.83 7.47 -5.77
N VAL A 134 -6.83 6.63 -6.07
CA VAL A 134 -6.05 6.68 -7.31
C VAL A 134 -6.67 5.79 -8.38
N LEU A 135 -6.81 4.50 -8.07
CA LEU A 135 -7.38 3.49 -8.98
C LEU A 135 -8.21 2.48 -8.18
N GLN A 136 -9.20 1.89 -8.85
CA GLN A 136 -10.00 0.78 -8.32
C GLN A 136 -10.17 -0.32 -9.36
N GLN A 137 -10.17 -1.57 -8.90
CA GLN A 137 -10.43 -2.75 -9.72
C GLN A 137 -11.54 -3.59 -9.11
N PRO A 138 -12.69 -3.76 -9.77
CA PRO A 138 -13.74 -4.65 -9.29
C PRO A 138 -13.35 -6.12 -9.43
N VAL A 139 -13.80 -6.91 -8.46
CA VAL A 139 -13.60 -8.37 -8.39
C VAL A 139 -14.93 -9.05 -8.06
N PRO A 140 -15.39 -10.02 -8.84
CA PRO A 140 -16.64 -10.74 -8.58
C PRO A 140 -16.51 -11.62 -7.33
N VAL A 141 -17.62 -11.72 -6.59
CA VAL A 141 -17.80 -12.70 -5.51
C VAL A 141 -18.69 -13.82 -6.03
N PHE A 142 -18.19 -15.04 -6.04
CA PHE A 142 -18.92 -16.21 -6.57
C PHE A 142 -19.64 -16.96 -5.45
N PRO A 143 -20.76 -17.63 -5.77
CA PRO A 143 -21.37 -18.59 -4.84
C PRO A 143 -20.35 -19.66 -4.43
N GLY A 144 -20.23 -19.90 -3.12
CA GLY A 144 -19.27 -20.85 -2.58
C GLY A 144 -17.84 -20.32 -2.34
N ASP A 145 -17.60 -19.04 -2.58
CA ASP A 145 -16.31 -18.45 -2.19
C ASP A 145 -16.05 -18.60 -0.70
N THR A 146 -14.83 -18.96 -0.38
CA THR A 146 -14.26 -18.90 0.97
C THR A 146 -13.47 -17.59 1.14
N PRO A 147 -13.18 -17.16 2.37
CA PRO A 147 -12.28 -16.04 2.60
C PRO A 147 -10.95 -16.16 1.84
N ALA A 148 -10.39 -17.36 1.79
CA ALA A 148 -9.12 -17.63 1.10
C ALA A 148 -9.24 -17.48 -0.43
N SER A 149 -10.29 -18.06 -1.05
CA SER A 149 -10.47 -17.99 -2.51
C SER A 149 -10.74 -16.56 -2.98
N LEU A 150 -11.57 -15.81 -2.26
CA LEU A 150 -11.85 -14.42 -2.58
C LEU A 150 -10.61 -13.55 -2.39
N HIS A 151 -9.90 -13.69 -1.27
CA HIS A 151 -8.67 -12.95 -1.01
C HIS A 151 -7.62 -13.19 -2.09
N GLN A 152 -7.40 -14.44 -2.49
CA GLN A 152 -6.47 -14.77 -3.58
C GLN A 152 -6.85 -14.08 -4.89
N ARG A 153 -8.14 -14.02 -5.22
CA ARG A 153 -8.64 -13.35 -6.43
C ARG A 153 -8.42 -11.83 -6.35
N ILE A 154 -8.64 -11.22 -5.18
CA ILE A 154 -8.36 -9.81 -4.95
C ILE A 154 -6.87 -9.52 -5.08
N GLN A 155 -5.99 -10.36 -4.51
CA GLN A 155 -4.54 -10.20 -4.62
C GLN A 155 -4.04 -10.21 -6.07
N LEU A 156 -4.64 -11.01 -6.94
CA LEU A 156 -4.30 -10.99 -8.38
C LEU A 156 -4.61 -9.62 -9.01
N ALA A 157 -5.72 -8.98 -8.62
CA ALA A 157 -6.06 -7.63 -9.07
C ALA A 157 -5.12 -6.58 -8.47
N GLU A 158 -4.77 -6.69 -7.17
CA GLU A 158 -3.82 -5.79 -6.51
C GLU A 158 -2.44 -5.82 -7.18
N HIS A 159 -1.97 -7.02 -7.57
CA HIS A 159 -0.68 -7.20 -8.25
C HIS A 159 -0.62 -6.52 -9.62
N GLN A 160 -1.76 -6.23 -10.25
CA GLN A 160 -1.85 -5.46 -11.50
C GLN A 160 -2.06 -3.97 -11.21
N LEU A 161 -2.98 -3.65 -10.31
CA LEU A 161 -3.42 -2.28 -10.05
C LEU A 161 -2.35 -1.44 -9.34
N TYR A 162 -1.69 -2.02 -8.33
CA TYR A 162 -0.74 -1.26 -7.51
C TYR A 162 0.50 -0.80 -8.28
N PRO A 163 1.17 -1.67 -9.09
CA PRO A 163 2.24 -1.21 -9.97
C PRO A 163 1.82 -0.14 -10.96
N GLU A 164 0.58 -0.20 -11.47
CA GLU A 164 0.04 0.82 -12.39
C GLU A 164 -0.12 2.18 -11.70
N ALA A 165 -0.68 2.21 -10.50
CA ALA A 165 -0.79 3.44 -9.71
C ALA A 165 0.59 4.05 -9.41
N ILE A 166 1.58 3.22 -9.04
CA ILE A 166 2.95 3.66 -8.80
C ILE A 166 3.60 4.19 -10.08
N ARG A 167 3.33 3.57 -11.24
CA ARG A 167 3.81 4.04 -12.54
C ARG A 167 3.27 5.44 -12.85
N LEU A 168 1.96 5.64 -12.71
CA LEU A 168 1.32 6.94 -12.94
C LEU A 168 1.91 8.03 -12.03
N PHE A 169 2.21 7.71 -10.77
CA PHE A 169 2.89 8.62 -9.87
C PHE A 169 4.31 8.95 -10.36
N ALA A 170 5.08 7.93 -10.73
CA ALA A 170 6.47 8.09 -11.17
C ALA A 170 6.56 8.92 -12.46
N GLU A 171 5.57 8.84 -13.34
CA GLU A 171 5.44 9.64 -14.55
C GLU A 171 4.90 11.07 -14.30
N GLY A 172 4.55 11.41 -13.06
CA GLY A 172 3.99 12.72 -12.72
C GLY A 172 2.55 12.92 -13.20
N LYS A 173 1.83 11.84 -13.50
CA LYS A 173 0.48 11.85 -14.08
C LYS A 173 -0.64 11.95 -13.05
N LEU A 174 -0.34 12.02 -11.77
CA LEU A 174 -1.36 12.10 -10.72
C LEU A 174 -1.42 13.51 -10.13
N LYS A 175 -2.63 14.09 -10.09
CA LYS A 175 -2.90 15.38 -9.44
C LYS A 175 -4.04 15.23 -8.43
N ILE A 176 -3.75 15.44 -7.16
CA ILE A 176 -4.74 15.46 -6.08
C ILE A 176 -5.48 16.81 -6.14
N VAL A 177 -6.82 16.77 -6.18
CA VAL A 177 -7.71 17.94 -6.15
C VAL A 177 -8.81 17.67 -5.14
N GLY A 178 -8.65 18.18 -3.91
CA GLY A 178 -9.53 17.83 -2.80
C GLY A 178 -9.47 16.32 -2.52
N ARG A 179 -10.62 15.66 -2.56
CA ARG A 179 -10.71 14.19 -2.37
C ARG A 179 -10.54 13.37 -3.65
N THR A 180 -10.34 14.01 -4.78
CA THR A 180 -10.22 13.33 -6.07
C THR A 180 -8.79 13.32 -6.57
N VAL A 181 -8.39 12.24 -7.24
CA VAL A 181 -7.14 12.18 -7.98
C VAL A 181 -7.47 12.23 -9.48
N LYS A 182 -6.91 13.21 -10.17
CA LYS A 182 -7.00 13.29 -11.64
C LYS A 182 -5.79 12.61 -12.25
N VAL A 183 -6.02 11.72 -13.21
CA VAL A 183 -4.97 11.17 -14.07
C VAL A 183 -4.80 12.13 -15.25
N LEU A 184 -3.59 12.65 -15.41
CA LEU A 184 -3.21 13.55 -16.50
C LEU A 184 -2.82 12.74 -17.74
N GLU A 185 -3.11 13.25 -18.90
CA GLU A 185 -2.75 12.64 -20.21
C GLU A 185 -1.24 12.63 -20.47
#